data_85fe16d5cbdaaaabb526cf5ed37ec1c7
#
_entry.id   85fe16d5cbdaaaabb526cf5ed37ec1c7
#
_cell.length_a   1.000
_cell.length_b   1.000
_cell.length_c   1.000
_cell.angle_alpha   90.00
_cell.angle_beta   90.00
_cell.angle_gamma   90.00
#
_symmetry.space_group_name_H-M   'P 1'
#
loop_
_entity.id
_entity.type
_entity.pdbx_description
1 polymer ?
#
loop_
_entity_poly.entity_id
_entity_poly.type
_entity_poly.pdbx_seq_one_letter_code
_entity_poly.pdbx_strand_id
1 'polypeptide(L)'
;MGDRDQLLAELAALRADNLRLHSELAETATANEKFRVLFEYSSDAHLIFDDRGIIDCNHATVAMLRCADKQHVLRLHPATLSPAVQPDGRHSLEKSVEMDRTARERGYHRFEWMHRRMTGEDFPVEVTLTPVLLSTGPALLVVWHELTETKQRELELRAQLDVIRAQQAEIRRLSMPILDVWEGVLMIPVLGALDHEAARALTGPALAAIARSGARTVIIDLTGLTDADAAAARHLVDLLTAIHLLGVTGIVVGIGPSVALAFLGADADFSRVRTLATLRQALLLCLRPRA
;
A
#
# COMPACT_ATOMS: atom_id res chain seq x y z
N MET A 1 -36.23 77.13 20.31
CA MET A 1 -35.57 76.68 19.06
C MET A 1 -34.55 75.50 19.31
N GLY A 2 -33.89 75.43 20.46
CA GLY A 2 -32.87 74.45 20.74
C GLY A 2 -33.33 73.00 20.92
N ASP A 3 -34.49 72.77 21.52
CA ASP A 3 -34.95 71.42 21.90
C ASP A 3 -35.35 70.54 20.68
N ARG A 4 -35.93 71.19 19.65
CA ARG A 4 -36.35 70.49 18.41
C ARG A 4 -35.16 70.12 17.54
N ASP A 5 -34.10 70.98 17.50
CA ASP A 5 -32.93 70.68 16.72
C ASP A 5 -32.06 69.61 17.34
N GLN A 6 -32.07 69.53 18.69
CA GLN A 6 -31.43 68.47 19.44
C GLN A 6 -32.12 67.12 19.22
N LEU A 7 -33.48 67.09 19.28
CA LEU A 7 -34.25 65.87 18.99
C LEU A 7 -34.07 65.40 17.54
N LEU A 8 -33.97 66.29 16.58
CA LEU A 8 -33.67 65.92 15.18
C LEU A 8 -32.28 65.33 15.00
N ALA A 9 -31.30 65.89 15.72
CA ALA A 9 -29.92 65.35 15.69
C ALA A 9 -29.84 63.95 16.34
N GLU A 10 -30.50 63.70 17.49
CA GLU A 10 -30.62 62.39 18.12
C GLU A 10 -31.34 61.38 17.21
N LEU A 11 -32.43 61.81 16.57
CA LEU A 11 -33.17 60.92 15.65
C LEU A 11 -32.34 60.57 14.42
N ALA A 12 -31.49 61.46 13.90
CA ALA A 12 -30.58 61.23 12.81
C ALA A 12 -29.46 60.24 13.24
N ALA A 13 -28.90 60.43 14.44
CA ALA A 13 -27.90 59.54 15.00
C ALA A 13 -28.45 58.12 15.21
N LEU A 14 -29.64 57.99 15.80
CA LEU A 14 -30.30 56.69 15.99
C LEU A 14 -30.61 55.99 14.65
N ARG A 15 -30.99 56.71 13.62
CA ARG A 15 -31.22 56.17 12.28
C ARG A 15 -29.90 55.68 11.65
N ALA A 16 -28.84 56.41 11.81
CA ALA A 16 -27.51 56.00 11.32
C ALA A 16 -27.01 54.72 12.04
N ASP A 17 -27.16 54.68 13.36
CA ASP A 17 -26.84 53.47 14.14
C ASP A 17 -27.69 52.25 13.76
N ASN A 18 -28.99 52.47 13.55
CA ASN A 18 -29.88 51.39 13.11
C ASN A 18 -29.51 50.85 11.74
N LEU A 19 -29.17 51.71 10.76
CA LEU A 19 -28.68 51.26 9.46
C LEU A 19 -27.37 50.49 9.57
N ARG A 20 -26.44 50.93 10.42
CA ARG A 20 -25.17 50.24 10.66
C ARG A 20 -25.42 48.85 11.25
N LEU A 21 -26.25 48.73 12.31
CA LEU A 21 -26.61 47.48 12.93
C LEU A 21 -27.30 46.49 11.96
N HIS A 22 -28.18 47.00 11.09
CA HIS A 22 -28.78 46.17 10.05
C HIS A 22 -27.74 45.63 9.04
N SER A 23 -26.76 46.45 8.65
CA SER A 23 -25.65 46.00 7.77
C SER A 23 -24.81 44.93 8.44
N GLU A 24 -24.41 45.15 9.70
CA GLU A 24 -23.63 44.17 10.49
C GLU A 24 -24.39 42.86 10.70
N LEU A 25 -25.70 42.93 10.95
CA LEU A 25 -26.56 41.74 11.06
C LEU A 25 -26.64 40.98 9.72
N ALA A 26 -26.76 41.68 8.59
CA ALA A 26 -26.84 41.05 7.28
C ALA A 26 -25.50 40.37 6.91
N GLU A 27 -24.38 41.02 7.19
CA GLU A 27 -23.05 40.43 6.99
C GLU A 27 -22.83 39.17 7.85
N THR A 28 -23.20 39.26 9.13
CA THR A 28 -23.12 38.13 10.08
C THR A 28 -24.02 36.99 9.66
N ALA A 29 -25.25 37.29 9.21
CA ALA A 29 -26.19 36.26 8.73
C ALA A 29 -25.64 35.55 7.48
N THR A 30 -25.05 36.30 6.55
CA THR A 30 -24.43 35.72 5.34
C THR A 30 -23.20 34.84 5.68
N ALA A 31 -22.36 35.30 6.59
CA ALA A 31 -21.21 34.53 7.06
C ALA A 31 -21.64 33.23 7.76
N ASN A 32 -22.68 33.31 8.59
CA ASN A 32 -23.24 32.16 9.30
C ASN A 32 -23.91 31.15 8.34
N GLU A 33 -24.58 31.62 7.30
CA GLU A 33 -25.15 30.76 6.26
C GLU A 33 -24.06 30.00 5.51
N LYS A 34 -22.98 30.67 5.09
CA LYS A 34 -21.83 30.04 4.43
C LYS A 34 -21.19 28.99 5.32
N PHE A 35 -20.95 29.30 6.59
CA PHE A 35 -20.41 28.34 7.56
C PHE A 35 -21.35 27.14 7.71
N ARG A 36 -22.65 27.36 7.87
CA ARG A 36 -23.64 26.31 8.01
C ARG A 36 -23.65 25.37 6.79
N VAL A 37 -23.57 25.93 5.58
CA VAL A 37 -23.51 25.13 4.35
C VAL A 37 -22.24 24.26 4.33
N LEU A 38 -21.08 24.83 4.61
CA LEU A 38 -19.80 24.10 4.63
C LEU A 38 -19.79 23.00 5.72
N PHE A 39 -20.33 23.29 6.88
CA PHE A 39 -20.38 22.37 8.00
C PHE A 39 -21.38 21.23 7.77
N GLU A 40 -22.64 21.55 7.44
CA GLU A 40 -23.71 20.56 7.35
C GLU A 40 -23.63 19.68 6.09
N TYR A 41 -23.13 20.20 4.96
CA TYR A 41 -23.06 19.47 3.68
C TYR A 41 -21.67 18.87 3.40
N SER A 42 -20.74 18.94 4.34
CA SER A 42 -19.49 18.17 4.24
C SER A 42 -19.77 16.67 4.21
N SER A 43 -19.05 15.93 3.36
CA SER A 43 -19.06 14.47 3.37
C SER A 43 -18.35 13.87 4.58
N ASP A 44 -17.42 14.63 5.17
CA ASP A 44 -16.72 14.22 6.38
C ASP A 44 -17.55 14.55 7.63
N ALA A 45 -17.43 13.70 8.65
CA ALA A 45 -18.08 13.95 9.92
C ALA A 45 -17.36 15.07 10.68
N HIS A 46 -18.11 16.11 11.04
CA HIS A 46 -17.61 17.22 11.83
C HIS A 46 -18.31 17.23 13.18
N LEU A 47 -17.51 17.30 14.25
CA LEU A 47 -17.99 17.42 15.62
C LEU A 47 -17.26 18.55 16.32
N ILE A 48 -17.91 19.14 17.31
CA ILE A 48 -17.32 20.09 18.22
C ILE A 48 -17.46 19.55 19.63
N PHE A 49 -16.34 19.45 20.33
CA PHE A 49 -16.29 18.98 21.71
C PHE A 49 -15.82 20.11 22.65
N ASP A 50 -16.42 20.16 23.82
CA ASP A 50 -15.89 20.89 24.98
C ASP A 50 -15.77 19.95 26.18
N ASP A 51 -15.43 20.48 27.35
CA ASP A 51 -15.27 19.71 28.59
C ASP A 51 -16.58 19.02 29.05
N ARG A 52 -17.75 19.41 28.49
CA ARG A 52 -19.07 18.81 28.80
C ARG A 52 -19.42 17.69 27.85
N GLY A 53 -18.74 17.56 26.71
CA GLY A 53 -18.98 16.54 25.68
C GLY A 53 -19.19 17.11 24.28
N ILE A 54 -19.99 16.43 23.47
CA ILE A 54 -20.31 16.84 22.11
C ILE A 54 -21.32 17.99 22.14
N ILE A 55 -20.91 19.18 21.68
CA ILE A 55 -21.77 20.37 21.68
C ILE A 55 -22.42 20.63 20.32
N ASP A 56 -21.79 20.15 19.24
CA ASP A 56 -22.35 20.23 17.89
C ASP A 56 -21.82 19.12 16.98
N CYS A 57 -22.57 18.77 15.92
CA CYS A 57 -22.14 17.86 14.88
C CYS A 57 -22.91 18.12 13.58
N ASN A 58 -22.34 17.73 12.44
CA ASN A 58 -23.00 17.82 11.14
C ASN A 58 -23.80 16.56 10.77
N HIS A 59 -24.46 16.61 9.62
CA HIS A 59 -25.27 15.50 9.09
C HIS A 59 -24.44 14.22 8.83
N ALA A 60 -23.22 14.37 8.33
CA ALA A 60 -22.33 13.24 8.06
C ALA A 60 -21.97 12.46 9.33
N THR A 61 -21.82 13.15 10.48
CA THR A 61 -21.62 12.50 11.79
C THR A 61 -22.78 11.58 12.16
N VAL A 62 -24.00 12.07 12.00
CA VAL A 62 -25.22 11.30 12.29
C VAL A 62 -25.30 10.04 11.42
N ALA A 63 -25.03 10.19 10.13
CA ALA A 63 -25.03 9.09 9.17
C ALA A 63 -23.90 8.08 9.46
N MET A 64 -22.68 8.56 9.71
CA MET A 64 -21.50 7.72 9.96
C MET A 64 -21.67 6.90 11.24
N LEU A 65 -22.21 7.48 12.30
CA LEU A 65 -22.51 6.78 13.56
C LEU A 65 -23.77 5.91 13.50
N ARG A 66 -24.59 6.04 12.43
CA ARG A 66 -25.91 5.42 12.29
C ARG A 66 -26.83 5.77 13.45
N CYS A 67 -26.81 7.04 13.86
CA CYS A 67 -27.70 7.59 14.85
C CYS A 67 -29.06 7.96 14.22
N ALA A 68 -30.11 8.06 15.03
CA ALA A 68 -31.45 8.44 14.55
C ALA A 68 -31.48 9.92 14.12
N ASP A 69 -30.84 10.79 14.88
CA ASP A 69 -30.79 12.23 14.67
C ASP A 69 -29.59 12.88 15.37
N LYS A 70 -29.40 14.17 15.15
CA LYS A 70 -28.35 14.99 15.77
C LYS A 70 -28.48 15.04 17.30
N GLN A 71 -29.71 15.08 17.83
CA GLN A 71 -29.95 15.12 19.28
C GLN A 71 -29.50 13.82 19.95
N HIS A 72 -29.55 12.71 19.23
CA HIS A 72 -29.00 11.45 19.71
C HIS A 72 -27.48 11.54 19.87
N VAL A 73 -26.78 12.06 18.86
CA VAL A 73 -25.33 12.24 18.91
C VAL A 73 -24.89 13.14 20.07
N LEU A 74 -25.57 14.27 20.26
CA LEU A 74 -25.24 15.24 21.32
C LEU A 74 -25.39 14.68 22.76
N ARG A 75 -26.14 13.59 22.92
CA ARG A 75 -26.30 12.90 24.21
C ARG A 75 -25.30 11.78 24.45
N LEU A 76 -24.51 11.42 23.44
CA LEU A 76 -23.52 10.35 23.56
C LEU A 76 -22.33 10.82 24.38
N HIS A 77 -21.84 9.94 25.22
CA HIS A 77 -20.54 10.16 25.86
C HIS A 77 -19.43 9.79 24.85
N PRO A 78 -18.40 10.63 24.67
CA PRO A 78 -17.33 10.37 23.68
C PRO A 78 -16.68 8.98 23.82
N ALA A 79 -16.59 8.43 25.05
CA ALA A 79 -16.05 7.09 25.27
C ALA A 79 -16.87 5.97 24.60
N THR A 80 -18.17 6.18 24.31
CA THR A 80 -19.03 5.17 23.65
C THR A 80 -18.82 5.12 22.14
N LEU A 81 -18.13 6.10 21.56
CA LEU A 81 -17.85 6.20 20.13
C LEU A 81 -16.65 5.37 19.69
N SER A 82 -15.99 4.66 20.62
CA SER A 82 -14.79 3.87 20.32
C SER A 82 -14.86 2.50 21.01
N PRO A 83 -14.21 1.47 20.46
CA PRO A 83 -13.98 0.23 21.18
C PRO A 83 -13.10 0.48 22.40
N ALA A 84 -13.13 -0.41 23.39
CA ALA A 84 -12.33 -0.26 24.61
C ALA A 84 -10.82 -0.20 24.31
N VAL A 85 -10.38 -0.94 23.29
CA VAL A 85 -8.97 -1.06 22.88
C VAL A 85 -8.85 -0.77 21.40
N GLN A 86 -7.85 0.02 21.01
CA GLN A 86 -7.49 0.31 19.63
C GLN A 86 -6.69 -0.85 19.00
N PRO A 87 -6.57 -0.93 17.65
CA PRO A 87 -5.85 -2.01 16.96
C PRO A 87 -4.38 -2.15 17.37
N ASP A 88 -3.75 -1.11 17.92
CA ASP A 88 -2.39 -1.12 18.45
C ASP A 88 -2.27 -1.71 19.88
N GLY A 89 -3.38 -2.18 20.46
CA GLY A 89 -3.45 -2.77 21.79
C GLY A 89 -3.60 -1.76 22.93
N ARG A 90 -3.64 -0.47 22.67
CA ARG A 90 -3.77 0.58 23.68
C ARG A 90 -5.25 0.86 24.02
N HIS A 91 -5.53 1.14 25.29
CA HIS A 91 -6.86 1.58 25.69
C HIS A 91 -7.25 2.90 25.02
N SER A 92 -8.46 2.96 24.46
CA SER A 92 -8.95 4.14 23.74
C SER A 92 -8.96 5.39 24.60
N LEU A 93 -9.33 5.29 25.88
CA LEU A 93 -9.37 6.43 26.80
C LEU A 93 -7.97 7.03 27.04
N GLU A 94 -6.96 6.20 27.29
CA GLU A 94 -5.58 6.67 27.52
C GLU A 94 -5.00 7.29 26.27
N LYS A 95 -5.20 6.63 25.13
CA LYS A 95 -4.71 7.11 23.84
C LYS A 95 -5.38 8.41 23.43
N SER A 96 -6.69 8.60 23.68
CA SER A 96 -7.41 9.83 23.33
C SER A 96 -6.89 11.06 24.08
N VAL A 97 -6.52 10.91 25.37
CA VAL A 97 -5.92 11.98 26.17
C VAL A 97 -4.57 12.43 25.58
N GLU A 98 -3.76 11.48 25.10
CA GLU A 98 -2.49 11.81 24.45
C GLU A 98 -2.71 12.54 23.11
N MET A 99 -3.70 12.09 22.30
CA MET A 99 -4.03 12.72 21.02
C MET A 99 -4.52 14.16 21.23
N ASP A 100 -5.38 14.38 22.22
CA ASP A 100 -5.86 15.73 22.57
C ASP A 100 -4.70 16.63 23.02
N ARG A 101 -3.85 16.16 23.94
CA ARG A 101 -2.67 16.91 24.36
C ARG A 101 -1.77 17.28 23.19
N THR A 102 -1.50 16.33 22.28
CA THR A 102 -0.67 16.57 21.10
C THR A 102 -1.29 17.62 20.19
N ALA A 103 -2.63 17.59 20.01
CA ALA A 103 -3.34 18.59 19.22
C ALA A 103 -3.21 19.99 19.84
N ARG A 104 -3.36 20.10 21.16
CA ARG A 104 -3.22 21.39 21.88
C ARG A 104 -1.81 21.95 21.82
N GLU A 105 -0.77 21.10 21.92
CA GLU A 105 0.64 21.49 21.82
C GLU A 105 1.04 21.94 20.41
N ARG A 106 0.53 21.28 19.37
CA ARG A 106 0.93 21.49 17.97
C ARG A 106 -0.02 22.39 17.17
N GLY A 107 -1.18 22.73 17.72
CA GLY A 107 -2.24 23.45 17.02
C GLY A 107 -3.16 22.56 16.20
N TYR A 108 -2.75 21.35 15.88
CA TYR A 108 -3.59 20.30 15.30
C TYR A 108 -2.92 18.92 15.47
N HIS A 109 -3.72 17.84 15.36
CA HIS A 109 -3.20 16.47 15.28
C HIS A 109 -4.08 15.61 14.38
N ARG A 110 -3.42 14.80 13.50
CA ARG A 110 -4.08 13.88 12.59
C ARG A 110 -3.55 12.47 12.83
N PHE A 111 -4.46 11.49 12.93
CA PHE A 111 -4.11 10.09 13.22
C PHE A 111 -5.24 9.15 12.81
N GLU A 112 -4.91 7.87 12.60
CA GLU A 112 -5.92 6.83 12.42
C GLU A 112 -6.50 6.38 13.76
N TRP A 113 -7.81 6.12 13.73
CA TRP A 113 -8.57 5.70 14.90
C TRP A 113 -9.65 4.70 14.53
N MET A 114 -9.97 3.80 15.45
CA MET A 114 -11.14 2.93 15.33
C MET A 114 -12.29 3.52 16.13
N HIS A 115 -13.37 3.87 15.46
CA HIS A 115 -14.63 4.25 16.08
C HIS A 115 -15.63 3.10 16.05
N ARG A 116 -16.71 3.23 16.83
CA ARG A 116 -17.79 2.26 16.90
C ARG A 116 -19.11 2.96 16.59
N ARG A 117 -19.84 2.39 15.62
CA ARG A 117 -21.21 2.82 15.30
C ARG A 117 -22.17 2.40 16.40
N MET A 118 -23.35 3.02 16.45
CA MET A 118 -24.40 2.62 17.39
C MET A 118 -24.93 1.21 17.18
N THR A 119 -24.71 0.62 16.01
CA THR A 119 -24.97 -0.79 15.69
C THR A 119 -23.98 -1.77 16.30
N GLY A 120 -22.89 -1.29 16.92
CA GLY A 120 -21.80 -2.10 17.46
C GLY A 120 -20.69 -2.41 16.45
N GLU A 121 -20.80 -1.98 15.20
CA GLU A 121 -19.79 -2.15 14.15
C GLU A 121 -18.62 -1.21 14.38
N ASP A 122 -17.39 -1.76 14.40
CA ASP A 122 -16.17 -0.95 14.44
C ASP A 122 -15.78 -0.54 13.03
N PHE A 123 -15.36 0.72 12.85
CA PHE A 123 -14.96 1.27 11.56
C PHE A 123 -13.75 2.19 11.67
N PRO A 124 -12.82 2.13 10.71
CA PRO A 124 -11.62 2.95 10.71
C PRO A 124 -11.90 4.35 10.19
N VAL A 125 -11.35 5.34 10.87
CA VAL A 125 -11.38 6.75 10.43
C VAL A 125 -10.00 7.37 10.53
N GLU A 126 -9.74 8.39 9.71
CA GLU A 126 -8.72 9.39 9.96
C GLU A 126 -9.35 10.52 10.76
N VAL A 127 -8.83 10.77 11.95
CA VAL A 127 -9.28 11.83 12.86
C VAL A 127 -8.33 13.02 12.75
N THR A 128 -8.90 14.22 12.58
CA THR A 128 -8.17 15.48 12.76
C THR A 128 -8.75 16.23 13.94
N LEU A 129 -7.92 16.54 14.94
CA LEU A 129 -8.24 17.36 16.10
C LEU A 129 -7.65 18.75 15.90
N THR A 130 -8.45 19.79 16.03
CA THR A 130 -7.99 21.20 15.98
C THR A 130 -8.54 21.94 17.18
N PRO A 131 -7.68 22.43 18.11
CA PRO A 131 -8.10 23.27 19.21
C PRO A 131 -8.65 24.61 18.68
N VAL A 132 -9.80 25.01 19.19
CA VAL A 132 -10.45 26.27 18.84
C VAL A 132 -10.93 26.98 20.09
N LEU A 133 -11.05 28.31 20.01
CA LEU A 133 -11.59 29.12 21.09
C LEU A 133 -12.97 29.63 20.66
N LEU A 134 -14.02 29.14 21.30
CA LEU A 134 -15.37 29.64 21.15
C LEU A 134 -15.68 30.70 22.19
N SER A 135 -16.78 31.46 22.01
CA SER A 135 -17.26 32.42 23.00
C SER A 135 -17.61 31.74 24.34
N THR A 136 -17.91 30.46 24.32
CA THR A 136 -18.22 29.63 25.49
C THR A 136 -17.00 29.04 26.20
N GLY A 137 -15.79 29.16 25.58
CA GLY A 137 -14.54 28.62 26.12
C GLY A 137 -13.75 27.78 25.10
N PRO A 138 -12.68 27.14 25.57
CA PRO A 138 -11.88 26.23 24.73
C PRO A 138 -12.70 25.03 24.25
N ALA A 139 -12.53 24.66 22.98
CA ALA A 139 -13.18 23.52 22.37
C ALA A 139 -12.23 22.81 21.37
N LEU A 140 -12.61 21.65 20.91
CA LEU A 140 -11.96 20.90 19.84
C LEU A 140 -12.91 20.80 18.64
N LEU A 141 -12.46 21.25 17.49
CA LEU A 141 -13.05 20.88 16.21
C LEU A 141 -12.47 19.53 15.81
N VAL A 142 -13.33 18.57 15.60
CA VAL A 142 -12.98 17.19 15.25
C VAL A 142 -13.55 16.86 13.89
N VAL A 143 -12.70 16.37 13.00
CA VAL A 143 -13.09 15.91 11.67
C VAL A 143 -12.75 14.43 11.54
N TRP A 144 -13.70 13.62 11.09
CA TRP A 144 -13.51 12.21 10.77
C TRP A 144 -13.69 11.98 9.27
N HIS A 145 -12.69 11.40 8.67
CA HIS A 145 -12.76 10.86 7.31
C HIS A 145 -12.83 9.34 7.38
N GLU A 146 -13.89 8.72 6.86
CA GLU A 146 -14.05 7.26 6.91
C GLU A 146 -13.10 6.55 5.94
N LEU A 147 -12.33 5.58 6.45
CA LEU A 147 -11.32 4.83 5.69
C LEU A 147 -11.80 3.43 5.26
N THR A 148 -13.03 3.05 5.50
CA THR A 148 -13.55 1.69 5.26
C THR A 148 -13.34 1.25 3.81
N GLU A 149 -13.78 2.06 2.85
CA GLU A 149 -13.61 1.73 1.42
C GLU A 149 -12.14 1.72 0.99
N THR A 150 -11.34 2.66 1.48
CA THR A 150 -9.92 2.77 1.14
C THR A 150 -9.16 1.55 1.63
N LYS A 151 -9.39 1.12 2.88
CA LYS A 151 -8.75 -0.08 3.45
C LYS A 151 -9.23 -1.37 2.78
N GLN A 152 -10.50 -1.46 2.41
CA GLN A 152 -11.00 -2.60 1.64
C GLN A 152 -10.32 -2.71 0.28
N ARG A 153 -10.24 -1.61 -0.46
CA ARG A 153 -9.53 -1.58 -1.75
C ARG A 153 -8.05 -1.95 -1.62
N GLU A 154 -7.40 -1.47 -0.57
CA GLU A 154 -5.98 -1.82 -0.30
C GLU A 154 -5.81 -3.33 -0.06
N LEU A 155 -6.69 -3.95 0.74
CA LEU A 155 -6.67 -5.39 0.99
C LEU A 155 -6.95 -6.20 -0.26
N GLU A 156 -7.93 -5.79 -1.08
CA GLU A 156 -8.23 -6.43 -2.37
C GLU A 156 -7.03 -6.35 -3.32
N LEU A 157 -6.40 -5.17 -3.41
CA LEU A 157 -5.23 -4.98 -4.27
C LEU A 157 -4.05 -5.85 -3.83
N ARG A 158 -3.81 -5.95 -2.53
CA ARG A 158 -2.78 -6.85 -1.98
C ARG A 158 -3.06 -8.30 -2.32
N ALA A 159 -4.29 -8.76 -2.13
CA ALA A 159 -4.69 -10.13 -2.46
C ALA A 159 -4.50 -10.43 -3.96
N GLN A 160 -4.85 -9.49 -4.85
CA GLN A 160 -4.61 -9.62 -6.29
C GLN A 160 -3.11 -9.70 -6.63
N LEU A 161 -2.28 -8.87 -6.00
CA LEU A 161 -0.83 -8.90 -6.19
C LEU A 161 -0.23 -10.24 -5.75
N ASP A 162 -0.70 -10.81 -4.65
CA ASP A 162 -0.22 -12.12 -4.17
C ASP A 162 -0.61 -13.26 -5.13
N VAL A 163 -1.81 -13.22 -5.70
CA VAL A 163 -2.24 -14.17 -6.74
C VAL A 163 -1.36 -14.04 -7.99
N ILE A 164 -1.12 -12.82 -8.46
CA ILE A 164 -0.26 -12.58 -9.64
C ILE A 164 1.16 -13.09 -9.38
N ARG A 165 1.74 -12.82 -8.22
CA ARG A 165 3.07 -13.32 -7.85
C ARG A 165 3.14 -14.85 -7.80
N ALA A 166 2.11 -15.49 -7.24
CA ALA A 166 2.02 -16.94 -7.22
C ALA A 166 1.93 -17.53 -8.63
N GLN A 167 1.12 -16.94 -9.52
CA GLN A 167 1.01 -17.36 -10.92
C GLN A 167 2.33 -17.18 -11.67
N GLN A 168 3.02 -16.05 -11.49
CA GLN A 168 4.33 -15.82 -12.10
C GLN A 168 5.38 -16.81 -11.60
N ALA A 169 5.39 -17.14 -10.31
CA ALA A 169 6.29 -18.13 -9.75
C ALA A 169 6.03 -19.53 -10.36
N GLU A 170 4.76 -19.90 -10.56
CA GLU A 170 4.40 -21.17 -11.18
C GLU A 170 4.77 -21.21 -12.67
N ILE A 171 4.54 -20.14 -13.43
CA ILE A 171 4.98 -20.03 -14.82
C ILE A 171 6.50 -20.17 -14.91
N ARG A 172 7.27 -19.50 -14.04
CA ARG A 172 8.74 -19.65 -13.99
C ARG A 172 9.15 -21.08 -13.70
N ARG A 173 8.49 -21.76 -12.76
CA ARG A 173 8.76 -23.17 -12.43
C ARG A 173 8.53 -24.10 -13.61
N LEU A 174 7.49 -23.86 -14.40
CA LEU A 174 7.16 -24.64 -15.59
C LEU A 174 8.07 -24.32 -16.79
N SER A 175 8.64 -23.11 -16.84
CA SER A 175 9.51 -22.67 -17.93
C SER A 175 10.91 -23.28 -17.92
N MET A 176 11.34 -23.84 -16.79
CA MET A 176 12.67 -24.46 -16.65
C MET A 176 12.59 -25.80 -15.91
N PRO A 177 11.87 -26.80 -16.44
CA PRO A 177 11.80 -28.12 -15.83
C PRO A 177 13.16 -28.82 -15.89
N ILE A 178 13.51 -29.54 -14.82
CA ILE A 178 14.70 -30.40 -14.80
C ILE A 178 14.27 -31.79 -15.20
N LEU A 179 14.69 -32.24 -16.35
CA LEU A 179 14.28 -33.49 -16.99
C LEU A 179 15.40 -34.55 -16.86
N ASP A 180 15.04 -35.75 -16.45
CA ASP A 180 15.91 -36.92 -16.57
C ASP A 180 15.71 -37.50 -17.98
N VAL A 181 16.70 -37.29 -18.85
CA VAL A 181 16.59 -37.65 -20.28
C VAL A 181 17.32 -38.92 -20.63
N TRP A 182 18.26 -39.36 -19.78
CA TRP A 182 18.98 -40.61 -19.91
C TRP A 182 19.66 -41.00 -18.60
N GLU A 183 20.10 -42.23 -18.45
CA GLU A 183 20.83 -42.69 -17.28
C GLU A 183 22.04 -41.80 -16.96
N GLY A 184 21.96 -41.06 -15.87
CA GLY A 184 22.98 -40.10 -15.43
C GLY A 184 23.06 -38.82 -16.25
N VAL A 185 22.02 -38.47 -17.04
CA VAL A 185 21.96 -37.25 -17.84
C VAL A 185 20.71 -36.45 -17.53
N LEU A 186 20.88 -35.28 -16.90
CA LEU A 186 19.80 -34.30 -16.72
C LEU A 186 19.82 -33.28 -17.84
N MET A 187 18.66 -32.78 -18.22
CA MET A 187 18.46 -31.69 -19.15
C MET A 187 17.63 -30.59 -18.52
N ILE A 188 18.03 -29.35 -18.73
CA ILE A 188 17.36 -28.16 -18.29
C ILE A 188 17.06 -27.31 -19.53
N PRO A 189 15.86 -27.39 -20.12
CA PRO A 189 15.47 -26.48 -21.19
C PRO A 189 15.17 -25.10 -20.61
N VAL A 190 15.73 -24.05 -21.19
CA VAL A 190 15.46 -22.65 -20.85
C VAL A 190 14.63 -22.06 -21.96
N LEU A 191 13.39 -21.66 -21.63
CA LEU A 191 12.40 -21.18 -22.59
C LEU A 191 12.05 -19.72 -22.32
N GLY A 192 11.81 -18.96 -23.39
CA GLY A 192 11.37 -17.57 -23.32
C GLY A 192 12.52 -16.58 -23.01
N ALA A 193 12.32 -15.61 -22.15
CA ALA A 193 13.34 -14.68 -21.69
C ALA A 193 13.93 -15.14 -20.35
N LEU A 194 15.24 -14.99 -20.19
CA LEU A 194 15.95 -15.30 -18.97
C LEU A 194 16.48 -14.03 -18.32
N ASP A 195 15.84 -13.58 -17.27
CA ASP A 195 16.30 -12.50 -16.42
C ASP A 195 17.20 -13.00 -15.29
N HIS A 196 17.87 -12.06 -14.62
CA HIS A 196 18.74 -12.31 -13.47
C HIS A 196 18.04 -13.16 -12.37
N GLU A 197 16.76 -12.89 -12.06
CA GLU A 197 16.03 -13.56 -10.98
C GLU A 197 15.72 -15.01 -11.34
N ALA A 198 15.29 -15.26 -12.58
CA ALA A 198 15.03 -16.60 -13.08
C ALA A 198 16.31 -17.45 -13.15
N ALA A 199 17.41 -16.90 -13.64
CA ALA A 199 18.70 -17.57 -13.69
C ALA A 199 19.21 -17.94 -12.29
N ARG A 200 19.10 -17.03 -11.33
CA ARG A 200 19.43 -17.27 -9.92
C ARG A 200 18.55 -18.35 -9.29
N ALA A 201 17.24 -18.31 -9.54
CA ALA A 201 16.28 -19.27 -9.01
C ALA A 201 16.53 -20.70 -9.50
N LEU A 202 17.16 -20.89 -10.66
CA LEU A 202 17.48 -22.18 -11.23
C LEU A 202 18.60 -22.92 -10.45
N THR A 203 19.54 -22.20 -9.85
CA THR A 203 20.75 -22.79 -9.24
C THR A 203 20.41 -23.81 -8.14
N GLY A 204 19.60 -23.44 -7.17
CA GLY A 204 19.25 -24.36 -6.06
C GLY A 204 18.57 -25.64 -6.51
N PRO A 205 17.49 -25.58 -7.29
CA PRO A 205 16.81 -26.77 -7.84
C PRO A 205 17.71 -27.64 -8.70
N ALA A 206 18.59 -27.05 -9.55
CA ALA A 206 19.51 -27.78 -10.40
C ALA A 206 20.50 -28.60 -9.58
N LEU A 207 21.18 -27.99 -8.60
CA LEU A 207 22.13 -28.66 -7.72
C LEU A 207 21.45 -29.74 -6.87
N ALA A 208 20.25 -29.49 -6.38
CA ALA A 208 19.47 -30.47 -5.65
C ALA A 208 19.06 -31.68 -6.52
N ALA A 209 18.69 -31.47 -7.78
CA ALA A 209 18.36 -32.52 -8.72
C ALA A 209 19.60 -33.39 -9.05
N ILE A 210 20.74 -32.76 -9.27
CA ILE A 210 22.04 -33.46 -9.50
C ILE A 210 22.38 -34.36 -8.31
N ALA A 211 22.28 -33.85 -7.09
CA ALA A 211 22.59 -34.62 -5.88
C ALA A 211 21.65 -35.81 -5.69
N ARG A 212 20.37 -35.70 -6.05
CA ARG A 212 19.38 -36.77 -5.93
C ARG A 212 19.51 -37.82 -7.02
N SER A 213 19.76 -37.44 -8.27
CA SER A 213 19.78 -38.36 -9.41
C SER A 213 21.11 -39.07 -9.60
N GLY A 214 22.18 -38.56 -8.96
CA GLY A 214 23.55 -39.04 -9.24
C GLY A 214 23.98 -38.77 -10.68
N ALA A 215 23.45 -37.68 -11.30
CA ALA A 215 23.76 -37.29 -12.67
C ALA A 215 25.26 -37.05 -12.87
N ARG A 216 25.77 -37.53 -14.00
CA ARG A 216 27.17 -37.34 -14.44
C ARG A 216 27.26 -36.18 -15.46
N THR A 217 26.17 -35.87 -16.11
CA THR A 217 26.12 -34.81 -17.12
C THR A 217 24.83 -34.00 -16.97
N VAL A 218 24.95 -32.69 -17.09
CA VAL A 218 23.79 -31.74 -17.17
C VAL A 218 23.88 -31.02 -18.49
N ILE A 219 22.80 -31.06 -19.27
CA ILE A 219 22.66 -30.32 -20.52
C ILE A 219 21.75 -29.13 -20.27
N ILE A 220 22.22 -27.90 -20.44
CA ILE A 220 21.42 -26.67 -20.44
C ILE A 220 21.09 -26.35 -21.88
N ASP A 221 19.80 -26.45 -22.25
CA ASP A 221 19.32 -26.19 -23.61
C ASP A 221 18.74 -24.79 -23.72
N LEU A 222 19.46 -23.91 -24.43
CA LEU A 222 19.12 -22.52 -24.69
C LEU A 222 18.44 -22.32 -26.05
N THR A 223 18.06 -23.38 -26.75
CA THR A 223 17.43 -23.29 -28.10
C THR A 223 16.14 -22.48 -28.08
N GLY A 224 15.37 -22.56 -26.98
CA GLY A 224 14.12 -21.84 -26.78
C GLY A 224 14.27 -20.47 -26.10
N LEU A 225 15.50 -20.04 -25.80
CA LEU A 225 15.78 -18.77 -25.17
C LEU A 225 15.74 -17.64 -26.20
N THR A 226 14.83 -16.69 -26.00
CA THR A 226 14.62 -15.57 -26.93
C THR A 226 15.49 -14.36 -26.58
N ASP A 227 15.73 -14.14 -25.29
CA ASP A 227 16.52 -13.01 -24.77
C ASP A 227 17.14 -13.35 -23.43
N ALA A 228 18.32 -12.76 -23.13
CA ALA A 228 19.00 -12.86 -21.85
C ALA A 228 19.79 -11.59 -21.58
N ASP A 229 19.77 -11.12 -20.34
CA ASP A 229 20.64 -10.02 -19.91
C ASP A 229 22.03 -10.53 -19.48
N ALA A 230 22.99 -9.62 -19.36
CA ALA A 230 24.36 -9.96 -18.98
C ALA A 230 24.43 -10.54 -17.54
N ALA A 231 23.52 -10.18 -16.65
CA ALA A 231 23.48 -10.70 -15.29
C ALA A 231 22.97 -12.15 -15.27
N ALA A 232 21.93 -12.48 -16.07
CA ALA A 232 21.46 -13.84 -16.26
C ALA A 232 22.54 -14.74 -16.87
N ALA A 233 23.26 -14.25 -17.89
CA ALA A 233 24.37 -14.94 -18.50
C ALA A 233 25.46 -15.29 -17.47
N ARG A 234 25.81 -14.36 -16.60
CA ARG A 234 26.76 -14.56 -15.49
C ARG A 234 26.29 -15.67 -14.54
N HIS A 235 25.03 -15.64 -14.12
CA HIS A 235 24.48 -16.68 -13.26
C HIS A 235 24.45 -18.08 -13.88
N LEU A 236 24.23 -18.18 -15.21
CA LEU A 236 24.36 -19.45 -15.90
C LEU A 236 25.81 -19.99 -15.86
N VAL A 237 26.82 -19.13 -15.99
CA VAL A 237 28.24 -19.53 -15.86
C VAL A 237 28.55 -19.93 -14.43
N ASP A 238 28.04 -19.20 -13.44
CA ASP A 238 28.21 -19.56 -12.03
C ASP A 238 27.56 -20.92 -11.72
N LEU A 239 26.37 -21.20 -12.27
CA LEU A 239 25.70 -22.51 -12.16
C LEU A 239 26.56 -23.61 -12.79
N LEU A 240 27.09 -23.40 -14.01
CA LEU A 240 27.96 -24.39 -14.68
C LEU A 240 29.26 -24.63 -13.91
N THR A 241 29.80 -23.61 -13.30
CA THR A 241 30.97 -23.72 -12.42
C THR A 241 30.63 -24.53 -11.18
N ALA A 242 29.48 -24.29 -10.55
CA ALA A 242 29.00 -25.07 -9.41
C ALA A 242 28.74 -26.55 -9.77
N ILE A 243 28.16 -26.82 -10.94
CA ILE A 243 27.98 -28.18 -11.49
C ILE A 243 29.34 -28.88 -11.64
N HIS A 244 30.32 -28.16 -12.19
CA HIS A 244 31.67 -28.71 -12.35
C HIS A 244 32.37 -29.02 -11.01
N LEU A 245 32.20 -28.19 -10.01
CA LEU A 245 32.71 -28.43 -8.65
C LEU A 245 32.13 -29.69 -8.00
N LEU A 246 30.92 -30.08 -8.39
CA LEU A 246 30.30 -31.38 -7.97
C LEU A 246 30.84 -32.57 -8.76
N GLY A 247 31.82 -32.40 -9.66
CA GLY A 247 32.37 -33.43 -10.51
C GLY A 247 31.48 -33.82 -11.69
N VAL A 248 30.48 -33.03 -12.00
CA VAL A 248 29.49 -33.25 -13.08
C VAL A 248 29.86 -32.45 -14.32
N THR A 249 29.70 -33.04 -15.50
CA THR A 249 29.98 -32.34 -16.76
C THR A 249 28.79 -31.43 -17.15
N GLY A 250 28.99 -30.13 -17.23
CA GLY A 250 28.01 -29.17 -17.77
C GLY A 250 28.20 -28.99 -19.28
N ILE A 251 27.12 -29.07 -20.05
CA ILE A 251 27.09 -28.82 -21.50
C ILE A 251 25.99 -27.79 -21.80
N VAL A 252 26.32 -26.77 -22.57
CA VAL A 252 25.37 -25.77 -23.05
C VAL A 252 25.12 -26.01 -24.52
N VAL A 253 23.84 -26.01 -24.93
CA VAL A 253 23.45 -26.17 -26.35
C VAL A 253 22.50 -25.06 -26.80
N GLY A 254 22.44 -24.83 -28.11
CA GLY A 254 21.46 -23.94 -28.71
C GLY A 254 21.68 -22.44 -28.43
N ILE A 255 22.93 -22.00 -28.28
CA ILE A 255 23.26 -20.59 -28.07
C ILE A 255 22.93 -19.80 -29.33
N GLY A 256 21.91 -18.95 -29.30
CA GLY A 256 21.54 -18.01 -30.35
C GLY A 256 22.41 -16.75 -30.34
N PRO A 257 22.35 -15.90 -31.39
CA PRO A 257 23.18 -14.71 -31.51
C PRO A 257 22.97 -13.68 -30.40
N SER A 258 21.73 -13.42 -29.99
CA SER A 258 21.40 -12.50 -28.89
C SER A 258 21.97 -12.97 -27.56
N VAL A 259 21.83 -14.27 -27.29
CA VAL A 259 22.35 -14.91 -26.09
C VAL A 259 23.88 -14.91 -26.08
N ALA A 260 24.51 -15.14 -27.24
CA ALA A 260 25.97 -15.05 -27.36
C ALA A 260 26.51 -13.65 -27.03
N LEU A 261 25.82 -12.59 -27.47
CA LEU A 261 26.17 -11.21 -27.12
C LEU A 261 26.00 -10.94 -25.62
N ALA A 262 24.94 -11.43 -24.99
CA ALA A 262 24.77 -11.32 -23.54
C ALA A 262 25.91 -12.01 -22.76
N PHE A 263 26.31 -13.17 -23.21
CA PHE A 263 27.46 -13.90 -22.63
C PHE A 263 28.77 -13.14 -22.79
N LEU A 264 29.05 -12.53 -23.95
CA LEU A 264 30.25 -11.71 -24.17
C LEU A 264 30.23 -10.46 -23.25
N GLY A 265 29.06 -9.87 -23.03
CA GLY A 265 28.91 -8.72 -22.14
C GLY A 265 28.97 -9.05 -20.63
N ALA A 266 28.90 -10.32 -20.26
CA ALA A 266 28.87 -10.75 -18.87
C ALA A 266 30.24 -10.78 -18.18
N ASP A 267 31.32 -10.60 -18.92
CA ASP A 267 32.72 -10.73 -18.43
C ASP A 267 32.96 -12.04 -17.63
N ALA A 268 32.38 -13.14 -18.12
CA ALA A 268 32.41 -14.43 -17.47
C ALA A 268 33.36 -15.40 -18.14
N ASP A 269 34.05 -16.24 -17.37
CA ASP A 269 35.01 -17.23 -17.88
C ASP A 269 34.30 -18.44 -18.49
N PHE A 270 34.22 -18.48 -19.82
CA PHE A 270 33.66 -19.59 -20.59
C PHE A 270 34.68 -20.69 -20.93
N SER A 271 35.92 -20.55 -20.57
CA SER A 271 36.99 -21.51 -20.94
C SER A 271 36.68 -22.92 -20.46
N ARG A 272 35.87 -23.06 -19.40
CA ARG A 272 35.50 -24.35 -18.80
C ARG A 272 34.12 -24.84 -19.23
N VAL A 273 33.38 -24.03 -20.00
CA VAL A 273 32.00 -24.36 -20.42
C VAL A 273 32.05 -25.11 -21.75
N ARG A 274 31.60 -26.33 -21.78
CA ARG A 274 31.46 -27.09 -23.01
C ARG A 274 30.21 -26.67 -23.76
N THR A 275 30.39 -26.13 -24.95
CA THR A 275 29.26 -25.70 -25.83
C THR A 275 29.15 -26.61 -27.05
N LEU A 276 27.90 -26.92 -27.46
CA LEU A 276 27.57 -27.63 -28.68
C LEU A 276 26.44 -26.93 -29.43
N ALA A 277 26.37 -27.10 -30.74
CA ALA A 277 25.36 -26.41 -31.53
C ALA A 277 23.91 -26.89 -31.27
N THR A 278 23.74 -28.18 -31.00
CA THR A 278 22.41 -28.79 -30.88
C THR A 278 22.33 -29.79 -29.73
N LEU A 279 21.12 -29.97 -29.19
CA LEU A 279 20.79 -30.98 -28.19
C LEU A 279 21.15 -32.40 -28.68
N ARG A 280 20.90 -32.68 -29.97
CA ARG A 280 21.26 -33.97 -30.58
C ARG A 280 22.75 -34.31 -30.42
N GLN A 281 23.63 -33.33 -30.64
CA GLN A 281 25.06 -33.49 -30.49
C GLN A 281 25.48 -33.81 -29.03
N ALA A 282 24.83 -33.11 -28.09
CA ALA A 282 25.07 -33.35 -26.66
C ALA A 282 24.62 -34.76 -26.22
N LEU A 283 23.44 -35.19 -26.65
CA LEU A 283 22.93 -36.54 -26.35
C LEU A 283 23.84 -37.62 -26.97
N LEU A 284 24.24 -37.48 -28.24
CA LEU A 284 25.13 -38.44 -28.89
C LEU A 284 26.51 -38.53 -28.17
N LEU A 285 26.96 -37.42 -27.56
CA LEU A 285 28.19 -37.39 -26.78
C LEU A 285 28.02 -38.20 -25.46
N CYS A 286 26.87 -38.03 -24.79
CA CYS A 286 26.54 -38.72 -23.54
C CYS A 286 26.34 -40.25 -23.74
N LEU A 287 25.85 -40.65 -24.92
CA LEU A 287 25.54 -42.04 -25.27
C LEU A 287 26.77 -42.87 -25.75
N ARG A 288 27.89 -42.19 -26.05
CA ARG A 288 29.12 -42.94 -26.42
C ARG A 288 29.66 -43.67 -25.22
N PRO A 289 29.90 -45.03 -25.34
CA PRO A 289 30.58 -45.74 -24.29
C PRO A 289 31.95 -45.07 -24.03
N ARG A 290 32.24 -44.80 -22.77
CA ARG A 290 33.63 -44.43 -22.42
C ARG A 290 34.50 -45.68 -22.60
N ALA A 291 35.43 -45.57 -23.54
CA ALA A 291 36.50 -46.55 -23.70
C ALA A 291 37.40 -46.62 -22.47
#